data_6ba7385232bdb668c9d5905e2d5edca9
#
_entry.id   6ba7385232bdb668c9d5905e2d5edca9
#
_cell.length_a   1.000
_cell.length_b   1.000
_cell.length_c   1.000
_cell.angle_alpha   90.00
_cell.angle_beta   90.00
_cell.angle_gamma   90.00
#
_symmetry.space_group_name_H-M   'P 1'
#
loop_
_entity.id
_entity.type
_entity.pdbx_description
1 polymer ?
#
loop_
_entity_poly.entity_id
_entity_poly.type
_entity_poly.pdbx_seq_one_letter_code
_entity_poly.pdbx_strand_id
1 'polypeptide(L)'
;LVVGITYFEPMDYKAEGSDEWIGFDADMAKAFAESLGVDVEFQEITWDYKVEELDSKAIDCVWNGMTLGEDVMAAMGTSVPYCTNAQVLVVPADKAADFEGLTSLEGLNVAVESGSAGEDAAIALGATTVPVQSQANTLMEVSAGTSDAAVIDLLMAGAMIGEGTSYEDLTFTLNLNDAQGLPSEEYGVGFRKGSDLVDAFNEFWAEKVSDGTVLETATTYGVQDAVILE
;
A
#
# COMPACT_ATOMS: atom_id res chain seq x y z
N LEU A 1 8.62 -19.15 2.87
CA LEU A 1 8.20 -18.03 2.01
C LEU A 1 8.69 -16.73 2.64
N VAL A 2 9.56 -15.99 1.96
CA VAL A 2 10.06 -14.70 2.40
C VAL A 2 9.26 -13.60 1.70
N VAL A 3 8.53 -12.80 2.48
CA VAL A 3 7.62 -11.75 2.00
C VAL A 3 8.28 -10.39 2.22
N GLY A 4 8.50 -9.63 1.16
CA GLY A 4 9.00 -8.25 1.21
C GLY A 4 7.87 -7.28 1.52
N ILE A 5 8.04 -6.48 2.57
CA ILE A 5 7.05 -5.56 3.10
C ILE A 5 7.66 -4.22 3.51
N THR A 6 6.82 -3.20 3.69
CA THR A 6 7.07 -1.99 4.47
C THR A 6 5.99 -1.85 5.55
N TYR A 7 6.16 -0.93 6.50
CA TYR A 7 5.10 -0.65 7.47
C TYR A 7 3.94 0.06 6.78
N PHE A 8 2.81 -0.62 6.69
CA PHE A 8 1.60 -0.16 6.01
C PHE A 8 0.34 -0.64 6.75
N GLU A 9 -0.15 0.09 7.74
CA GLU A 9 -1.43 -0.20 8.39
C GLU A 9 -2.60 0.17 7.46
N PRO A 10 -3.62 -0.71 7.26
CA PRO A 10 -3.90 -1.94 7.99
C PRO A 10 -3.43 -3.23 7.27
N MET A 11 -2.57 -3.13 6.25
CA MET A 11 -2.14 -4.27 5.45
C MET A 11 -1.01 -5.08 6.11
N ASP A 12 0.08 -4.40 6.50
CA ASP A 12 1.25 -4.99 7.18
C ASP A 12 1.75 -4.05 8.27
N TYR A 13 1.55 -4.41 9.52
CA TYR A 13 1.96 -3.57 10.64
C TYR A 13 2.21 -4.40 11.91
N LYS A 14 2.69 -3.75 12.95
CA LYS A 14 2.89 -4.36 14.27
C LYS A 14 2.05 -3.64 15.30
N ALA A 15 1.32 -4.39 16.13
CA ALA A 15 0.62 -3.80 17.27
C ALA A 15 1.63 -3.24 18.28
N GLU A 16 1.20 -2.22 19.03
CA GLU A 16 2.05 -1.62 20.06
C GLU A 16 2.59 -2.66 21.05
N GLY A 17 3.92 -2.71 21.17
CA GLY A 17 4.62 -3.65 22.06
C GLY A 17 4.73 -5.08 21.53
N SER A 18 4.42 -5.32 20.27
CA SER A 18 4.59 -6.61 19.59
C SER A 18 5.64 -6.52 18.48
N ASP A 19 6.40 -7.60 18.29
CA ASP A 19 7.29 -7.79 17.14
C ASP A 19 6.63 -8.59 16.01
N GLU A 20 5.40 -9.07 16.23
CA GLU A 20 4.66 -9.87 15.26
C GLU A 20 4.01 -8.98 14.20
N TRP A 21 4.22 -9.32 12.93
CA TRP A 21 3.52 -8.73 11.81
C TRP A 21 2.08 -9.23 11.75
N ILE A 22 1.14 -8.29 11.68
CA ILE A 22 -0.29 -8.48 11.54
C ILE A 22 -0.81 -7.56 10.44
N GLY A 23 -2.05 -7.70 10.06
CA GLY A 23 -2.69 -6.93 9.00
C GLY A 23 -3.30 -7.85 7.95
N PHE A 24 -4.05 -7.26 7.05
CA PHE A 24 -4.75 -8.04 6.03
C PHE A 24 -3.78 -8.83 5.16
N ASP A 25 -2.76 -8.17 4.60
CA ASP A 25 -1.77 -8.82 3.75
C ASP A 25 -0.90 -9.81 4.55
N ALA A 26 -0.45 -9.41 5.75
CA ALA A 26 0.35 -10.27 6.60
C ALA A 26 -0.37 -11.58 6.97
N ASP A 27 -1.65 -11.53 7.33
CA ASP A 27 -2.39 -12.73 7.73
C ASP A 27 -2.74 -13.59 6.51
N MET A 28 -3.04 -12.99 5.36
CA MET A 28 -3.23 -13.74 4.11
C MET A 28 -1.92 -14.38 3.63
N ALA A 29 -0.76 -13.71 3.82
CA ALA A 29 0.55 -14.27 3.50
C ALA A 29 0.90 -15.47 4.41
N LYS A 30 0.56 -15.42 5.70
CA LYS A 30 0.67 -16.56 6.63
C LYS A 30 -0.18 -17.74 6.14
N ALA A 31 -1.44 -17.48 5.74
CA ALA A 31 -2.34 -18.51 5.22
C ALA A 31 -1.84 -19.11 3.89
N PHE A 32 -1.26 -18.29 3.02
CA PHE A 32 -0.66 -18.77 1.77
C PHE A 32 0.56 -19.66 2.03
N ALA A 33 1.47 -19.25 2.92
CA ALA A 33 2.62 -20.08 3.30
C ALA A 33 2.18 -21.42 3.90
N GLU A 34 1.15 -21.42 4.77
CA GLU A 34 0.56 -22.65 5.32
C GLU A 34 0.02 -23.56 4.22
N SER A 35 -0.66 -23.01 3.22
CA SER A 35 -1.19 -23.78 2.09
C SER A 35 -0.08 -24.46 1.26
N LEU A 36 1.10 -23.83 1.21
CA LEU A 36 2.30 -24.40 0.56
C LEU A 36 3.07 -25.37 1.47
N GLY A 37 2.72 -25.47 2.75
CA GLY A 37 3.41 -26.30 3.75
C GLY A 37 4.81 -25.77 4.12
N VAL A 38 4.99 -24.45 4.10
CA VAL A 38 6.25 -23.76 4.44
C VAL A 38 6.03 -22.70 5.53
N ASP A 39 7.12 -22.34 6.23
CA ASP A 39 7.09 -21.20 7.13
C ASP A 39 7.08 -19.88 6.35
N VAL A 40 6.52 -18.82 6.96
CA VAL A 40 6.57 -17.45 6.46
C VAL A 40 7.62 -16.65 7.22
N GLU A 41 8.35 -15.80 6.51
CA GLU A 41 9.25 -14.79 7.05
C GLU A 41 8.92 -13.44 6.41
N PHE A 42 8.79 -12.38 7.21
CA PHE A 42 8.57 -11.03 6.73
C PHE A 42 9.88 -10.25 6.78
N GLN A 43 10.27 -9.71 5.64
CA GLN A 43 11.46 -8.90 5.48
C GLN A 43 11.07 -7.46 5.14
N GLU A 44 11.41 -6.52 6.03
CA GLU A 44 11.28 -5.10 5.71
C GLU A 44 12.28 -4.74 4.61
N ILE A 45 11.78 -4.15 3.52
CA ILE A 45 12.58 -3.73 2.37
C ILE A 45 12.51 -2.21 2.20
N THR A 46 13.42 -1.65 1.43
CA THR A 46 13.24 -0.31 0.87
C THR A 46 12.39 -0.45 -0.38
N TRP A 47 11.21 0.19 -0.40
CA TRP A 47 10.19 -0.02 -1.44
C TRP A 47 10.69 0.19 -2.86
N ASP A 48 11.56 1.17 -3.06
CA ASP A 48 12.20 1.47 -4.33
C ASP A 48 13.03 0.30 -4.90
N TYR A 49 13.54 -0.58 -4.02
CA TYR A 49 14.35 -1.75 -4.40
C TYR A 49 13.57 -3.07 -4.46
N LYS A 50 12.23 -3.05 -4.45
CA LYS A 50 11.39 -4.26 -4.43
C LYS A 50 11.67 -5.23 -5.59
N VAL A 51 11.99 -4.72 -6.78
CA VAL A 51 12.34 -5.56 -7.94
C VAL A 51 13.70 -6.23 -7.75
N GLU A 52 14.70 -5.46 -7.31
CA GLU A 52 16.05 -5.96 -7.04
C GLU A 52 16.08 -7.02 -5.93
N GLU A 53 15.25 -6.84 -4.89
CA GLU A 53 15.12 -7.81 -3.80
C GLU A 53 14.52 -9.13 -4.31
N LEU A 54 13.53 -9.08 -5.21
CA LEU A 54 13.00 -10.26 -5.89
C LEU A 54 14.03 -10.92 -6.80
N ASP A 55 14.73 -10.15 -7.63
CA ASP A 55 15.69 -10.66 -8.61
C ASP A 55 16.92 -11.28 -7.92
N SER A 56 17.38 -10.69 -6.82
CA SER A 56 18.47 -11.22 -6.00
C SER A 56 18.09 -12.47 -5.22
N LYS A 57 16.79 -12.80 -5.15
CA LYS A 57 16.20 -13.88 -4.33
C LYS A 57 16.34 -13.65 -2.82
N ALA A 58 16.45 -12.41 -2.40
CA ALA A 58 16.37 -12.04 -0.98
C ALA A 58 14.95 -12.24 -0.45
N ILE A 59 13.95 -11.99 -1.30
CA ILE A 59 12.53 -12.25 -1.02
C ILE A 59 11.92 -13.16 -2.11
N ASP A 60 10.81 -13.82 -1.79
CA ASP A 60 10.07 -14.67 -2.73
C ASP A 60 8.91 -13.94 -3.39
N CYS A 61 8.30 -13.01 -2.66
CA CYS A 61 7.25 -12.14 -3.17
C CYS A 61 7.30 -10.76 -2.50
N VAL A 62 6.66 -9.78 -3.15
CA VAL A 62 6.29 -8.48 -2.59
C VAL A 62 4.79 -8.51 -2.35
N TRP A 63 4.38 -8.41 -1.09
CA TRP A 63 2.97 -8.41 -0.73
C TRP A 63 2.73 -7.35 0.34
N ASN A 64 2.34 -6.15 -0.07
CA ASN A 64 2.28 -4.96 0.79
C ASN A 64 1.43 -3.86 0.13
N GLY A 65 0.17 -4.18 -0.23
CA GLY A 65 -0.67 -3.22 -0.93
C GLY A 65 -0.02 -2.69 -2.21
N MET A 66 0.60 -3.56 -3.00
CA MET A 66 1.36 -3.14 -4.17
C MET A 66 0.45 -2.82 -5.34
N THR A 67 0.42 -1.55 -5.76
CA THR A 67 -0.32 -1.10 -6.95
C THR A 67 0.20 -1.78 -8.22
N LEU A 68 -0.72 -2.36 -9.01
CA LEU A 68 -0.45 -3.01 -10.29
C LEU A 68 -0.28 -1.96 -11.41
N GLY A 69 0.79 -1.16 -11.33
CA GLY A 69 1.21 -0.24 -12.37
C GLY A 69 1.84 -0.94 -13.58
N GLU A 70 1.95 -0.24 -14.71
CA GLU A 70 2.54 -0.79 -15.93
C GLU A 70 4.00 -1.23 -15.73
N ASP A 71 4.77 -0.48 -14.96
CA ASP A 71 6.16 -0.74 -14.60
C ASP A 71 6.29 -2.01 -13.75
N VAL A 72 5.44 -2.17 -12.71
CA VAL A 72 5.37 -3.35 -11.84
C VAL A 72 5.01 -4.58 -12.66
N MET A 73 3.94 -4.53 -13.47
CA MET A 73 3.54 -5.64 -14.35
C MET A 73 4.60 -5.96 -15.41
N ALA A 74 5.37 -4.95 -15.85
CA ALA A 74 6.49 -5.16 -16.76
C ALA A 74 7.70 -5.82 -16.08
N ALA A 75 7.94 -5.57 -14.79
CA ALA A 75 9.10 -6.05 -14.05
C ALA A 75 8.86 -7.41 -13.37
N MET A 76 7.66 -7.72 -12.92
CA MET A 76 7.33 -8.89 -12.09
C MET A 76 6.35 -9.84 -12.78
N GLY A 77 6.21 -11.05 -12.26
CA GLY A 77 5.03 -11.88 -12.43
C GLY A 77 4.00 -11.48 -11.37
N THR A 78 2.87 -10.92 -11.77
CA THR A 78 1.86 -10.41 -10.83
C THR A 78 0.69 -11.37 -10.67
N SER A 79 0.10 -11.38 -9.48
CA SER A 79 -1.14 -12.10 -9.20
C SER A 79 -2.35 -11.45 -9.89
N VAL A 80 -3.52 -12.09 -9.78
CA VAL A 80 -4.80 -11.40 -9.96
C VAL A 80 -4.91 -10.25 -8.95
N PRO A 81 -5.66 -9.17 -9.28
CA PRO A 81 -5.90 -8.09 -8.32
C PRO A 81 -6.74 -8.60 -7.14
N TYR A 82 -6.43 -8.10 -5.91
CA TYR A 82 -7.12 -8.55 -4.72
C TYR A 82 -7.81 -7.43 -3.92
N CYS A 83 -7.37 -6.18 -4.08
CA CYS A 83 -8.01 -5.01 -3.47
C CYS A 83 -8.04 -3.84 -4.44
N THR A 84 -8.98 -2.92 -4.25
CA THR A 84 -8.99 -1.60 -4.88
C THR A 84 -8.37 -0.56 -3.96
N ASN A 85 -7.76 0.48 -4.52
CA ASN A 85 -7.15 1.59 -3.80
C ASN A 85 -7.25 2.89 -4.61
N ALA A 86 -6.80 3.99 -4.00
CA ALA A 86 -6.53 5.27 -4.65
C ALA A 86 -5.41 5.99 -3.91
N GLN A 87 -4.71 6.89 -4.59
CA GLN A 87 -3.76 7.80 -3.97
C GLN A 87 -4.49 9.03 -3.45
N VAL A 88 -4.24 9.44 -2.20
CA VAL A 88 -4.91 10.60 -1.58
C VAL A 88 -3.90 11.62 -1.05
N LEU A 89 -4.29 12.90 -1.14
CA LEU A 89 -3.51 14.01 -0.60
C LEU A 89 -3.86 14.21 0.87
N VAL A 90 -2.89 14.02 1.74
CA VAL A 90 -2.98 14.28 3.18
C VAL A 90 -2.41 15.65 3.50
N VAL A 91 -3.14 16.41 4.32
CA VAL A 91 -2.82 17.79 4.69
C VAL A 91 -3.16 18.03 6.16
N PRO A 92 -2.64 19.10 6.81
CA PRO A 92 -3.10 19.54 8.11
C PRO A 92 -4.60 19.86 8.05
N ALA A 93 -5.38 19.37 9.03
CA ALA A 93 -6.83 19.51 9.05
C ALA A 93 -7.29 20.98 9.11
N ASP A 94 -6.52 21.84 9.79
CA ASP A 94 -6.78 23.27 9.88
C ASP A 94 -6.53 24.04 8.58
N LYS A 95 -5.86 23.43 7.60
CA LYS A 95 -5.56 23.98 6.27
C LYS A 95 -6.32 23.28 5.14
N ALA A 96 -7.17 22.32 5.43
CA ALA A 96 -7.85 21.48 4.44
C ALA A 96 -8.54 22.31 3.33
N ALA A 97 -9.15 23.44 3.69
CA ALA A 97 -9.84 24.31 2.74
C ALA A 97 -8.92 24.92 1.66
N ASP A 98 -7.61 25.05 1.92
CA ASP A 98 -6.64 25.57 0.96
C ASP A 98 -6.31 24.55 -0.14
N PHE A 99 -6.62 23.27 0.11
CA PHE A 99 -6.31 22.14 -0.76
C PHE A 99 -7.55 21.54 -1.44
N GLU A 100 -8.74 22.04 -1.13
CA GLU A 100 -9.97 21.57 -1.77
C GLU A 100 -10.02 21.93 -3.25
N GLY A 101 -10.37 20.95 -4.11
CA GLY A 101 -10.58 21.16 -5.53
C GLY A 101 -9.32 21.48 -6.33
N LEU A 102 -8.13 21.23 -5.79
CA LEU A 102 -6.89 21.34 -6.55
C LEU A 102 -6.88 20.36 -7.73
N THR A 103 -6.36 20.84 -8.83
CA THR A 103 -6.12 20.03 -10.05
C THR A 103 -4.62 19.96 -10.39
N SER A 104 -3.77 20.56 -9.57
CA SER A 104 -2.31 20.57 -9.68
C SER A 104 -1.72 20.71 -8.28
N LEU A 105 -0.56 20.12 -8.06
CA LEU A 105 0.24 20.23 -6.86
C LEU A 105 1.50 21.08 -7.08
N GLU A 106 1.53 21.87 -8.17
CA GLU A 106 2.67 22.74 -8.48
C GLU A 106 2.92 23.76 -7.36
N GLY A 107 4.17 23.83 -6.93
CA GLY A 107 4.61 24.72 -5.84
C GLY A 107 4.50 24.13 -4.45
N LEU A 108 3.96 22.92 -4.28
CA LEU A 108 3.91 22.20 -3.01
C LEU A 108 5.10 21.25 -2.88
N ASN A 109 5.64 21.15 -1.65
CA ASN A 109 6.55 20.10 -1.24
C ASN A 109 5.72 18.96 -0.65
N VAL A 110 5.69 17.83 -1.35
CA VAL A 110 4.82 16.70 -1.02
C VAL A 110 5.64 15.50 -0.60
N ALA A 111 5.48 15.05 0.64
CA ALA A 111 6.13 13.85 1.15
C ALA A 111 5.53 12.60 0.50
N VAL A 112 6.38 11.70 0.04
CA VAL A 112 6.00 10.45 -0.66
C VAL A 112 6.94 9.32 -0.26
N GLU A 113 6.46 8.09 -0.27
CA GLU A 113 7.35 6.93 -0.17
C GLU A 113 8.10 6.78 -1.49
N SER A 114 9.43 6.67 -1.44
CA SER A 114 10.28 6.54 -2.63
C SER A 114 9.90 5.30 -3.46
N GLY A 115 9.70 5.47 -4.77
CA GLY A 115 9.37 4.38 -5.70
C GLY A 115 7.94 3.84 -5.56
N SER A 116 7.04 4.62 -4.95
CA SER A 116 5.62 4.27 -4.80
C SER A 116 4.76 4.84 -5.93
N ALA A 117 3.55 4.28 -6.10
CA ALA A 117 2.53 4.84 -6.98
C ALA A 117 2.12 6.26 -6.54
N GLY A 118 2.17 6.55 -5.24
CA GLY A 118 1.94 7.88 -4.69
C GLY A 118 2.97 8.91 -5.14
N GLU A 119 4.24 8.54 -5.25
CA GLU A 119 5.27 9.41 -5.81
C GLU A 119 4.98 9.74 -7.27
N ASP A 120 4.66 8.74 -8.09
CA ASP A 120 4.33 8.93 -9.50
C ASP A 120 3.10 9.82 -9.68
N ALA A 121 2.06 9.61 -8.88
CA ALA A 121 0.84 10.43 -8.89
C ALA A 121 1.13 11.88 -8.49
N ALA A 122 1.97 12.11 -7.47
CA ALA A 122 2.36 13.45 -7.05
C ALA A 122 3.16 14.17 -8.13
N ILE A 123 4.13 13.48 -8.78
CA ILE A 123 4.93 14.01 -9.89
C ILE A 123 4.03 14.36 -11.08
N ALA A 124 3.07 13.49 -11.42
CA ALA A 124 2.16 13.71 -12.53
C ALA A 124 1.28 14.98 -12.35
N LEU A 125 0.99 15.34 -11.10
CA LEU A 125 0.28 16.58 -10.75
C LEU A 125 1.19 17.79 -10.52
N GLY A 126 2.51 17.65 -10.73
CA GLY A 126 3.48 18.75 -10.68
C GLY A 126 4.05 19.07 -9.32
N ALA A 127 3.91 18.18 -8.33
CA ALA A 127 4.51 18.36 -7.00
C ALA A 127 6.03 18.37 -7.05
N THR A 128 6.64 19.07 -6.08
CA THR A 128 8.03 18.83 -5.69
C THR A 128 8.03 17.71 -4.65
N THR A 129 8.43 16.50 -5.02
CA THR A 129 8.43 15.37 -4.10
C THR A 129 9.52 15.46 -3.05
N VAL A 130 9.21 15.02 -1.82
CA VAL A 130 10.12 14.82 -0.70
C VAL A 130 10.10 13.31 -0.39
N PRO A 131 10.98 12.51 -1.03
CA PRO A 131 10.98 11.08 -0.86
C PRO A 131 11.40 10.67 0.57
N VAL A 132 10.64 9.78 1.18
CA VAL A 132 10.93 9.16 2.48
C VAL A 132 10.88 7.63 2.37
N GLN A 133 11.24 6.93 3.45
CA GLN A 133 11.43 5.49 3.42
C GLN A 133 10.12 4.67 3.43
N SER A 134 9.05 5.22 4.01
CA SER A 134 7.74 4.55 4.09
C SER A 134 6.60 5.55 4.06
N GLN A 135 5.40 5.11 3.71
CA GLN A 135 4.21 5.96 3.74
C GLN A 135 3.94 6.52 5.15
N ALA A 136 4.15 5.74 6.20
CA ALA A 136 4.00 6.20 7.57
C ALA A 136 4.94 7.39 7.91
N ASN A 137 6.15 7.42 7.34
CA ASN A 137 7.09 8.55 7.50
C ASN A 137 6.55 9.83 6.85
N THR A 138 5.77 9.75 5.78
CA THR A 138 5.19 10.93 5.11
C THR A 138 4.24 11.70 6.05
N LEU A 139 3.46 10.98 6.87
CA LEU A 139 2.56 11.58 7.84
C LEU A 139 3.31 12.35 8.91
N MET A 140 4.50 11.87 9.30
CA MET A 140 5.38 12.57 10.24
C MET A 140 5.90 13.90 9.64
N GLU A 141 6.24 13.92 8.34
CA GLU A 141 6.70 15.13 7.64
C GLU A 141 5.61 16.22 7.63
N VAL A 142 4.35 15.83 7.36
CA VAL A 142 3.21 16.78 7.36
C VAL A 142 2.90 17.26 8.78
N SER A 143 2.86 16.35 9.75
CA SER A 143 2.58 16.68 11.15
C SER A 143 3.66 17.59 11.76
N ALA A 144 4.93 17.41 11.35
CA ALA A 144 6.04 18.26 11.75
C ALA A 144 6.09 19.61 10.99
N GLY A 145 5.31 19.77 9.91
CA GLY A 145 5.30 20.96 9.06
C GLY A 145 6.56 21.09 8.17
N THR A 146 7.28 19.99 7.92
CA THR A 146 8.47 19.95 7.03
C THR A 146 8.09 19.73 5.58
N SER A 147 6.89 19.20 5.33
CA SER A 147 6.23 19.12 4.02
C SER A 147 4.87 19.78 4.07
N ASP A 148 4.41 20.32 2.93
CA ASP A 148 3.10 20.99 2.82
C ASP A 148 1.95 19.96 2.84
N ALA A 149 2.19 18.78 2.27
CA ALA A 149 1.25 17.69 2.15
C ALA A 149 1.99 16.35 2.03
N ALA A 150 1.27 15.25 2.06
CA ALA A 150 1.76 13.91 1.71
C ALA A 150 0.81 13.24 0.71
N VAL A 151 1.34 12.28 -0.06
CA VAL A 151 0.52 11.35 -0.84
C VAL A 151 0.74 9.95 -0.31
N ILE A 152 -0.36 9.30 0.06
CA ILE A 152 -0.41 7.92 0.55
C ILE A 152 -1.63 7.19 -0.01
N ASP A 153 -1.66 5.90 0.20
CA ASP A 153 -2.79 5.05 -0.13
C ASP A 153 -4.03 5.36 0.72
N LEU A 154 -5.20 5.34 0.10
CA LEU A 154 -6.48 5.59 0.75
C LEU A 154 -6.72 4.64 1.93
N LEU A 155 -6.33 3.37 1.81
CA LEU A 155 -6.51 2.39 2.88
C LEU A 155 -5.68 2.76 4.12
N MET A 156 -4.43 3.21 3.94
CA MET A 156 -3.62 3.71 5.05
C MET A 156 -4.21 5.01 5.63
N ALA A 157 -4.65 5.93 4.77
CA ALA A 157 -5.29 7.17 5.25
C ALA A 157 -6.51 6.87 6.12
N GLY A 158 -7.34 5.91 5.71
CA GLY A 158 -8.52 5.50 6.46
C GLY A 158 -8.20 4.85 7.82
N ALA A 159 -7.05 4.18 7.94
CA ALA A 159 -6.62 3.55 9.18
C ALA A 159 -5.91 4.51 10.15
N MET A 160 -5.10 5.44 9.64
CA MET A 160 -4.16 6.22 10.46
C MET A 160 -4.59 7.66 10.72
N ILE A 161 -5.58 8.20 9.96
CA ILE A 161 -5.95 9.62 9.99
C ILE A 161 -7.38 9.78 10.51
N GLY A 162 -7.58 10.76 11.41
CA GLY A 162 -8.89 11.15 11.95
C GLY A 162 -9.01 10.96 13.46
N GLU A 163 -10.19 11.25 13.99
CA GLU A 163 -10.46 11.23 15.43
C GLU A 163 -10.17 9.85 16.06
N GLY A 164 -9.35 9.85 17.10
CA GLY A 164 -8.96 8.63 17.82
C GLY A 164 -7.82 7.84 17.19
N THR A 165 -7.21 8.35 16.12
CA THR A 165 -6.02 7.74 15.47
C THR A 165 -4.73 8.43 15.90
N SER A 166 -3.59 7.96 15.35
CA SER A 166 -2.27 8.56 15.62
C SER A 166 -2.11 9.96 15.03
N TYR A 167 -2.94 10.35 14.04
CA TYR A 167 -2.87 11.61 13.31
C TYR A 167 -4.23 12.32 13.26
N GLU A 168 -4.74 12.73 14.45
CA GLU A 168 -6.03 13.46 14.58
C GLU A 168 -5.99 14.86 13.96
N ASP A 169 -4.82 15.44 13.84
CA ASP A 169 -4.56 16.78 13.29
C ASP A 169 -4.39 16.81 11.77
N LEU A 170 -4.42 15.64 11.13
CA LEU A 170 -4.37 15.49 9.68
C LEU A 170 -5.75 15.13 9.11
N THR A 171 -5.90 15.38 7.82
CA THR A 171 -7.04 14.93 7.00
C THR A 171 -6.58 14.68 5.58
N PHE A 172 -7.39 13.99 4.77
CA PHE A 172 -7.13 13.85 3.34
C PHE A 172 -8.25 14.50 2.52
N THR A 173 -7.90 15.16 1.43
CA THR A 173 -8.81 16.06 0.70
C THR A 173 -8.98 15.71 -0.77
N LEU A 174 -7.93 15.29 -1.46
CA LEU A 174 -7.91 15.05 -2.90
C LEU A 174 -7.64 13.57 -3.17
N ASN A 175 -8.49 12.95 -3.99
CA ASN A 175 -8.18 11.69 -4.65
C ASN A 175 -7.41 12.00 -5.93
N LEU A 176 -6.14 11.60 -6.00
CA LEU A 176 -5.25 11.92 -7.11
C LEU A 176 -5.61 11.16 -8.39
N ASN A 177 -6.19 9.97 -8.28
CA ASN A 177 -6.67 9.21 -9.43
C ASN A 177 -7.83 9.96 -10.10
N ASP A 178 -8.82 10.41 -9.31
CA ASP A 178 -9.94 11.20 -9.80
C ASP A 178 -9.48 12.52 -10.42
N ALA A 179 -8.52 13.21 -9.81
CA ALA A 179 -7.97 14.46 -10.30
C ALA A 179 -7.28 14.31 -11.67
N GLN A 180 -6.74 13.13 -11.95
CA GLN A 180 -6.12 12.78 -13.23
C GLN A 180 -7.10 12.13 -14.21
N GLY A 181 -8.35 11.85 -13.80
CA GLY A 181 -9.33 11.12 -14.60
C GLY A 181 -8.97 9.65 -14.80
N LEU A 182 -8.23 9.07 -13.88
CA LEU A 182 -7.82 7.67 -13.86
C LEU A 182 -8.82 6.82 -13.05
N PRO A 183 -8.94 5.51 -13.35
CA PRO A 183 -9.69 4.59 -12.52
C PRO A 183 -9.03 4.42 -11.15
N SER A 184 -9.74 3.80 -10.23
CA SER A 184 -9.15 3.30 -8.97
C SER A 184 -7.99 2.35 -9.27
N GLU A 185 -7.00 2.36 -8.40
CA GLU A 185 -5.89 1.42 -8.46
C GLU A 185 -6.32 0.03 -7.96
N GLU A 186 -5.55 -0.97 -8.34
CA GLU A 186 -5.72 -2.33 -7.87
C GLU A 186 -4.39 -2.82 -7.26
N TYR A 187 -4.47 -3.52 -6.13
CA TYR A 187 -3.34 -4.20 -5.53
C TYR A 187 -3.18 -5.62 -6.03
N GLY A 188 -1.94 -6.04 -6.19
CA GLY A 188 -1.57 -7.41 -6.46
C GLY A 188 -0.29 -7.81 -5.73
N VAL A 189 0.00 -9.11 -5.74
CA VAL A 189 1.24 -9.67 -5.22
C VAL A 189 2.24 -9.82 -6.35
N GLY A 190 3.47 -9.35 -6.12
CA GLY A 190 4.57 -9.45 -7.07
C GLY A 190 5.47 -10.64 -6.77
N PHE A 191 5.75 -11.43 -7.79
CA PHE A 191 6.69 -12.56 -7.77
C PHE A 191 7.77 -12.34 -8.83
N ARG A 192 8.85 -13.11 -8.76
CA ARG A 192 9.83 -13.16 -9.87
C ARG A 192 9.14 -13.56 -11.17
N LYS A 193 9.54 -12.95 -12.28
CA LYS A 193 9.03 -13.35 -13.60
C LYS A 193 9.22 -14.84 -13.86
N GLY A 194 8.13 -15.50 -14.25
CA GLY A 194 8.11 -16.92 -14.53
C GLY A 194 8.09 -17.81 -13.29
N SER A 195 7.83 -17.26 -12.11
CA SER A 195 7.61 -18.03 -10.89
C SER A 195 6.29 -18.81 -10.98
N ASP A 196 6.32 -20.06 -10.56
CA ASP A 196 5.12 -20.89 -10.36
C ASP A 196 4.25 -20.46 -9.18
N LEU A 197 4.79 -19.60 -8.31
CA LEU A 197 4.04 -19.03 -7.20
C LEU A 197 2.90 -18.12 -7.66
N VAL A 198 2.94 -17.56 -8.87
CA VAL A 198 1.82 -16.76 -9.42
C VAL A 198 0.57 -17.63 -9.56
N ASP A 199 0.69 -18.77 -10.19
CA ASP A 199 -0.44 -19.70 -10.38
C ASP A 199 -0.90 -20.27 -9.03
N ALA A 200 0.05 -20.67 -8.17
CA ALA A 200 -0.26 -21.16 -6.83
C ALA A 200 -1.00 -20.13 -5.98
N PHE A 201 -0.60 -18.87 -6.05
CA PHE A 201 -1.29 -17.78 -5.36
C PHE A 201 -2.71 -17.57 -5.91
N ASN A 202 -2.88 -17.53 -7.23
CA ASN A 202 -4.18 -17.32 -7.85
C ASN A 202 -5.17 -18.44 -7.50
N GLU A 203 -4.71 -19.69 -7.46
CA GLU A 203 -5.51 -20.83 -6.99
C GLU A 203 -5.88 -20.72 -5.51
N PHE A 204 -4.90 -20.39 -4.65
CA PHE A 204 -5.11 -20.14 -3.23
C PHE A 204 -6.11 -19.02 -3.00
N TRP A 205 -5.94 -17.88 -3.70
CA TRP A 205 -6.82 -16.73 -3.55
C TRP A 205 -8.28 -17.07 -3.91
N ALA A 206 -8.49 -17.73 -5.04
CA ALA A 206 -9.81 -18.17 -5.45
C ALA A 206 -10.47 -19.12 -4.43
N GLU A 207 -9.69 -20.03 -3.82
CA GLU A 207 -10.17 -20.90 -2.73
C GLU A 207 -10.61 -20.07 -1.52
N LYS A 208 -9.76 -19.12 -1.07
CA LYS A 208 -10.01 -18.30 0.13
C LYS A 208 -11.14 -17.28 -0.06
N VAL A 209 -11.38 -16.82 -1.27
CA VAL A 209 -12.58 -16.06 -1.62
C VAL A 209 -13.81 -16.97 -1.50
N SER A 210 -13.75 -18.17 -2.08
CA SER A 210 -14.87 -19.10 -2.10
C SER A 210 -15.28 -19.63 -0.72
N ASP A 211 -14.32 -19.84 0.19
CA ASP A 211 -14.58 -20.33 1.54
C ASP A 211 -14.92 -19.22 2.55
N GLY A 212 -14.80 -17.94 2.14
CA GLY A 212 -15.12 -16.76 2.92
C GLY A 212 -13.97 -16.23 3.79
N THR A 213 -12.81 -16.88 3.79
CA THR A 213 -11.63 -16.48 4.59
C THR A 213 -11.18 -15.05 4.24
N VAL A 214 -11.12 -14.71 2.95
CA VAL A 214 -10.73 -13.35 2.50
C VAL A 214 -11.65 -12.29 3.10
N LEU A 215 -12.97 -12.48 3.03
CA LEU A 215 -13.94 -11.52 3.56
C LEU A 215 -13.89 -11.43 5.09
N GLU A 216 -13.67 -12.54 5.79
CA GLU A 216 -13.54 -12.56 7.25
C GLU A 216 -12.28 -11.81 7.69
N THR A 217 -11.13 -12.08 7.05
CA THR A 217 -9.87 -11.37 7.32
C THR A 217 -10.00 -9.89 6.99
N ALA A 218 -10.56 -9.54 5.83
CA ALA A 218 -10.79 -8.15 5.43
C ALA A 218 -11.67 -7.39 6.43
N THR A 219 -12.72 -8.05 6.96
CA THR A 219 -13.60 -7.47 7.97
C THR A 219 -12.86 -7.21 9.28
N THR A 220 -11.94 -8.11 9.65
CA THR A 220 -11.12 -7.97 10.85
C THR A 220 -10.26 -6.70 10.81
N TYR A 221 -9.76 -6.35 9.64
CA TYR A 221 -8.88 -5.19 9.43
C TYR A 221 -9.58 -3.96 8.82
N GLY A 222 -10.93 -4.02 8.63
CA GLY A 222 -11.72 -2.89 8.16
C GLY A 222 -11.57 -2.58 6.67
N VAL A 223 -11.04 -3.51 5.87
CA VAL A 223 -10.82 -3.34 4.41
C VAL A 223 -11.83 -4.11 3.54
N GLN A 224 -12.92 -4.61 4.11
CA GLN A 224 -13.91 -5.44 3.42
C GLN A 224 -14.55 -4.76 2.21
N ASP A 225 -14.62 -3.42 2.19
CA ASP A 225 -15.23 -2.67 1.08
C ASP A 225 -14.26 -2.47 -0.10
N ALA A 226 -12.97 -2.73 0.11
CA ALA A 226 -11.93 -2.62 -0.89
C ALA A 226 -11.55 -3.97 -1.53
N VAL A 227 -11.86 -5.09 -0.87
CA VAL A 227 -11.45 -6.43 -1.35
C VAL A 227 -12.23 -6.84 -2.60
N ILE A 228 -11.53 -7.42 -3.57
CA ILE A 228 -12.12 -7.97 -4.80
C ILE A 228 -12.46 -9.44 -4.56
N LEU A 229 -13.76 -9.77 -4.66
CA LEU A 229 -14.31 -11.10 -4.36
C LEU A 229 -14.85 -11.83 -5.62
N GLU A 230 -14.45 -11.39 -6.83
CA GLU A 230 -14.91 -11.96 -8.10
C GLU A 230 -13.80 -12.70 -8.84
#